data_8edabc036f3b26b26261e9e7e9195038
#
_entry.id   8edabc036f3b26b26261e9e7e9195038
#
_cell.length_a   1.000
_cell.length_b   1.000
_cell.length_c   1.000
_cell.angle_alpha   90.00
_cell.angle_beta   90.00
_cell.angle_gamma   90.00
#
_symmetry.space_group_name_H-M   'P 1'
#
loop_
_entity.id
_entity.type
_entity.pdbx_description
1 polymer ?
#
loop_
_entity_poly.entity_id
_entity_poly.type
_entity_poly.pdbx_seq_one_letter_code
_entity_poly.pdbx_strand_id
1 'polypeptide(L)'
;MTELFTDTVLNMMTTTAEPEDYTGEDGLLYCGKCRTAKEAYFPKEAAAWLGHDKHPTECDCQREKRLECESAEERRRHLDTVMELKRRGFTDLTMQEWTFAHDNGKCPQMSKAHLYVEHWEQMRENNYGLLLWGKVGTGKSYFAGCIANALMEQEISVRMSNFSAILNDLTASFEGRNEYIERLCRFPLLILDDFGMERGTEYGLEQVYNVIDSRYRSRKPLIVTTNLSLTELQNPQDTAHARIYDRVLEMCLPILFTGENFRKETAQAKLNGLKELLK
;
A
#
# COMPACT_ATOMS: atom_id res chain seq x y z
N MET A 1 46.83 8.06 -1.22
CA MET A 1 45.47 8.03 -1.78
C MET A 1 45.46 7.54 -3.23
N THR A 2 46.55 7.66 -3.98
CA THR A 2 46.65 7.24 -5.40
C THR A 2 46.83 5.70 -5.57
N GLU A 3 47.48 5.02 -4.65
CA GLU A 3 47.72 3.57 -4.74
C GLU A 3 46.47 2.71 -4.46
N LEU A 4 45.58 3.14 -3.56
CA LEU A 4 44.31 2.44 -3.29
C LEU A 4 43.32 2.52 -4.46
N PHE A 5 43.39 3.56 -5.28
CA PHE A 5 42.53 3.72 -6.46
C PHE A 5 43.03 2.85 -7.61
N THR A 6 44.33 2.67 -7.75
CA THR A 6 44.93 1.79 -8.79
C THR A 6 44.66 0.30 -8.52
N ASP A 7 44.76 -0.17 -7.28
CA ASP A 7 44.48 -1.56 -6.94
C ASP A 7 42.98 -1.93 -7.07
N THR A 8 42.07 -1.02 -6.77
CA THR A 8 40.64 -1.26 -6.95
C THR A 8 40.25 -1.32 -8.44
N VAL A 9 40.83 -0.47 -9.26
CA VAL A 9 40.62 -0.45 -10.71
C VAL A 9 41.27 -1.69 -11.38
N LEU A 10 42.46 -2.11 -10.92
CA LEU A 10 43.12 -3.31 -11.42
C LEU A 10 42.33 -4.59 -11.06
N ASN A 11 41.79 -4.67 -9.86
CA ASN A 11 40.91 -5.77 -9.46
C ASN A 11 39.59 -5.85 -10.24
N MET A 12 39.07 -4.68 -10.68
CA MET A 12 37.90 -4.63 -11.57
C MET A 12 38.23 -5.03 -13.02
N MET A 13 39.50 -5.03 -13.40
CA MET A 13 39.96 -5.36 -14.76
C MET A 13 40.50 -6.80 -14.90
N THR A 14 40.58 -7.55 -13.80
CA THR A 14 41.08 -8.96 -13.85
C THR A 14 39.90 -9.93 -13.72
N THR A 15 39.84 -10.86 -14.70
CA THR A 15 38.85 -11.93 -14.66
C THR A 15 39.31 -13.00 -13.68
N THR A 16 38.47 -13.33 -12.69
CA THR A 16 38.74 -14.46 -11.79
C THR A 16 38.33 -15.75 -12.48
N ALA A 17 39.33 -16.59 -12.78
CA ALA A 17 39.10 -17.94 -13.35
C ALA A 17 38.64 -18.92 -12.27
N GLU A 18 37.60 -19.70 -12.55
CA GLU A 18 37.15 -20.82 -11.74
C GLU A 18 37.83 -22.11 -12.22
N PRO A 19 37.90 -23.19 -11.39
CA PRO A 19 38.64 -24.43 -11.75
C PRO A 19 38.19 -25.11 -13.03
N GLU A 20 36.95 -24.89 -13.46
CA GLU A 20 36.37 -25.51 -14.67
C GLU A 20 36.47 -24.59 -15.91
N ASP A 21 36.95 -23.36 -15.75
CA ASP A 21 37.09 -22.41 -16.85
C ASP A 21 38.25 -22.80 -17.77
N TYR A 22 38.14 -22.45 -19.04
CA TYR A 22 39.14 -22.80 -20.05
C TYR A 22 39.41 -21.62 -20.98
N THR A 23 40.63 -21.61 -21.56
CA THR A 23 41.00 -20.61 -22.57
C THR A 23 40.64 -21.13 -23.97
N GLY A 24 39.89 -20.37 -24.74
CA GLY A 24 39.53 -20.67 -26.11
C GLY A 24 40.69 -20.46 -27.09
N GLU A 25 40.53 -20.88 -28.35
CA GLU A 25 41.52 -20.68 -29.42
C GLU A 25 41.79 -19.19 -29.72
N ASP A 26 40.84 -18.34 -29.42
CA ASP A 26 40.92 -16.88 -29.51
C ASP A 26 41.65 -16.24 -28.33
N GLY A 27 42.12 -17.05 -27.37
CA GLY A 27 42.84 -16.62 -26.19
C GLY A 27 41.99 -15.99 -25.09
N LEU A 28 40.65 -15.96 -25.23
CA LEU A 28 39.74 -15.48 -24.20
C LEU A 28 39.41 -16.58 -23.18
N LEU A 29 39.08 -16.16 -21.94
CA LEU A 29 38.60 -17.07 -20.89
C LEU A 29 37.12 -17.38 -21.10
N TYR A 30 36.75 -18.67 -21.05
CA TYR A 30 35.37 -19.16 -21.18
C TYR A 30 34.94 -19.89 -19.93
N CYS A 31 33.66 -19.71 -19.59
CA CYS A 31 33.02 -20.41 -18.47
C CYS A 31 32.93 -21.93 -18.76
N GLY A 32 33.42 -22.75 -17.83
CA GLY A 32 33.37 -24.22 -17.94
C GLY A 32 31.95 -24.79 -17.94
N LYS A 33 30.96 -24.04 -17.36
CA LYS A 33 29.56 -24.47 -17.26
C LYS A 33 28.75 -24.12 -18.51
N CYS A 34 28.65 -22.83 -18.84
CA CYS A 34 27.80 -22.33 -19.94
C CYS A 34 28.56 -22.16 -21.27
N ARG A 35 29.87 -22.27 -21.26
CA ARG A 35 30.76 -22.15 -22.44
C ARG A 35 30.70 -20.78 -23.14
N THR A 36 30.22 -19.73 -22.42
CA THR A 36 30.27 -18.37 -22.92
C THR A 36 31.51 -17.64 -22.40
N ALA A 37 31.96 -16.62 -23.12
CA ALA A 37 33.18 -15.88 -22.78
C ALA A 37 33.01 -15.12 -21.45
N LYS A 38 34.05 -15.15 -20.64
CA LYS A 38 34.21 -14.33 -19.40
C LYS A 38 35.11 -13.13 -19.64
N GLU A 39 35.66 -12.99 -20.85
CA GLU A 39 36.51 -11.89 -21.31
C GLU A 39 36.09 -11.42 -22.70
N ALA A 40 36.38 -10.18 -23.01
CA ALA A 40 36.31 -9.63 -24.36
C ALA A 40 37.51 -8.74 -24.64
N TYR A 41 37.85 -8.60 -25.91
CA TYR A 41 38.91 -7.69 -26.34
C TYR A 41 38.43 -6.24 -26.35
N PHE A 42 39.26 -5.32 -25.86
CA PHE A 42 39.06 -3.91 -26.07
C PHE A 42 39.22 -3.54 -27.55
N PRO A 43 38.56 -2.50 -28.03
CA PRO A 43 38.92 -1.84 -29.29
C PRO A 43 40.40 -1.47 -29.28
N LYS A 44 41.08 -1.62 -30.42
CA LYS A 44 42.55 -1.40 -30.55
C LYS A 44 43.03 -0.06 -29.98
N GLU A 45 42.25 0.97 -30.16
CA GLU A 45 42.55 2.31 -29.65
C GLU A 45 42.50 2.40 -28.12
N ALA A 46 41.54 1.73 -27.51
CA ALA A 46 41.40 1.68 -26.06
C ALA A 46 42.47 0.78 -25.41
N ALA A 47 42.79 -0.34 -26.01
CA ALA A 47 43.83 -1.26 -25.54
C ALA A 47 45.19 -0.59 -25.49
N ALA A 48 45.53 0.22 -26.51
CA ALA A 48 46.79 0.96 -26.57
C ALA A 48 46.89 2.02 -25.43
N TRP A 49 45.80 2.60 -25.02
CA TRP A 49 45.77 3.62 -23.94
C TRP A 49 45.75 2.98 -22.56
N LEU A 50 45.05 1.85 -22.38
CA LEU A 50 44.87 1.16 -21.08
C LEU A 50 46.05 0.25 -20.73
N GLY A 51 46.87 -0.16 -21.69
CA GLY A 51 47.96 -1.14 -21.49
C GLY A 51 47.48 -2.58 -21.30
N HIS A 52 46.19 -2.82 -21.54
CA HIS A 52 45.56 -4.15 -21.45
C HIS A 52 44.69 -4.35 -22.69
N ASP A 53 44.70 -5.57 -23.23
CA ASP A 53 43.99 -5.93 -24.45
C ASP A 53 42.62 -6.55 -24.20
N LYS A 54 42.34 -6.97 -22.96
CA LYS A 54 41.13 -7.69 -22.56
C LYS A 54 40.45 -7.05 -21.34
N HIS A 55 39.16 -7.22 -21.23
CA HIS A 55 38.37 -6.87 -20.05
C HIS A 55 37.41 -8.00 -19.65
N PRO A 56 37.05 -8.10 -18.36
CA PRO A 56 36.06 -9.07 -17.91
C PRO A 56 34.70 -8.80 -18.53
N THR A 57 33.97 -9.86 -18.85
CA THR A 57 32.56 -9.85 -19.22
C THR A 57 31.80 -10.86 -18.40
N GLU A 58 30.52 -10.66 -18.24
CA GLU A 58 29.68 -11.66 -17.57
C GLU A 58 29.37 -12.81 -18.51
N CYS A 59 29.68 -14.04 -18.11
CA CYS A 59 29.16 -15.22 -18.78
C CYS A 59 27.64 -15.39 -18.49
N ASP A 60 26.96 -16.23 -19.27
CA ASP A 60 25.53 -16.44 -19.14
C ASP A 60 25.10 -16.89 -17.73
N CYS A 61 25.89 -17.81 -17.11
CA CYS A 61 25.62 -18.22 -15.72
C CYS A 61 25.71 -17.06 -14.69
N GLN A 62 26.70 -16.19 -14.87
CA GLN A 62 26.86 -15.03 -13.97
C GLN A 62 25.75 -14.01 -14.17
N ARG A 63 25.38 -13.77 -15.44
CA ARG A 63 24.26 -12.87 -15.78
C ARG A 63 22.93 -13.39 -15.22
N GLU A 64 22.64 -14.68 -15.39
CA GLU A 64 21.45 -15.33 -14.86
C GLU A 64 21.39 -15.21 -13.32
N LYS A 65 22.48 -15.54 -12.63
CA LYS A 65 22.57 -15.42 -11.18
C LYS A 65 22.41 -13.96 -10.70
N ARG A 66 22.99 -12.99 -11.43
CA ARG A 66 22.81 -11.57 -11.09
C ARG A 66 21.36 -11.13 -11.24
N LEU A 67 20.70 -11.50 -12.35
CA LEU A 67 19.28 -11.18 -12.58
C LEU A 67 18.37 -11.84 -11.54
N GLU A 68 18.66 -13.08 -11.13
CA GLU A 68 17.94 -13.74 -10.04
C GLU A 68 18.12 -13.00 -8.70
N CYS A 69 19.36 -12.61 -8.37
CA CYS A 69 19.65 -11.82 -7.18
C CYS A 69 18.93 -10.46 -7.20
N GLU A 70 19.02 -9.71 -8.28
CA GLU A 70 18.37 -8.42 -8.47
C GLU A 70 16.83 -8.55 -8.30
N SER A 71 16.23 -9.57 -8.94
CA SER A 71 14.79 -9.81 -8.82
C SER A 71 14.37 -10.24 -7.40
N ALA A 72 15.23 -10.97 -6.69
CA ALA A 72 14.97 -11.35 -5.30
C ALA A 72 15.07 -10.13 -4.35
N GLU A 73 16.05 -9.25 -4.60
CA GLU A 73 16.20 -8.01 -3.84
C GLU A 73 15.04 -7.04 -4.09
N GLU A 74 14.59 -6.91 -5.34
CA GLU A 74 13.41 -6.08 -5.68
C GLU A 74 12.15 -6.60 -5.00
N ARG A 75 11.90 -7.91 -5.05
CA ARG A 75 10.76 -8.53 -4.33
C ARG A 75 10.84 -8.28 -2.83
N ARG A 76 12.03 -8.39 -2.23
CA ARG A 76 12.22 -8.14 -0.81
C ARG A 76 11.94 -6.68 -0.45
N ARG A 77 12.48 -5.71 -1.21
CA ARG A 77 12.23 -4.28 -1.01
C ARG A 77 10.74 -3.95 -1.12
N HIS A 78 10.07 -4.52 -2.13
CA HIS A 78 8.62 -4.36 -2.29
C HIS A 78 7.86 -4.86 -1.06
N LEU A 79 8.14 -6.08 -0.58
CA LEU A 79 7.49 -6.65 0.60
C LEU A 79 7.75 -5.81 1.86
N ASP A 80 8.97 -5.35 2.08
CA ASP A 80 9.34 -4.49 3.22
C ASP A 80 8.56 -3.15 3.15
N THR A 81 8.44 -2.56 1.96
CA THR A 81 7.66 -1.34 1.72
C THR A 81 6.18 -1.56 2.03
N VAL A 82 5.57 -2.63 1.50
CA VAL A 82 4.15 -2.95 1.72
C VAL A 82 3.87 -3.20 3.20
N MET A 83 4.73 -3.95 3.90
CA MET A 83 4.58 -4.19 5.34
C MET A 83 4.61 -2.88 6.13
N GLU A 84 5.53 -1.97 5.80
CA GLU A 84 5.61 -0.67 6.48
C GLU A 84 4.41 0.22 6.18
N LEU A 85 3.90 0.22 4.93
CA LEU A 85 2.67 0.92 4.57
C LEU A 85 1.47 0.39 5.36
N LYS A 86 1.31 -0.92 5.48
CA LYS A 86 0.24 -1.56 6.25
C LYS A 86 0.35 -1.24 7.74
N ARG A 87 1.55 -1.29 8.31
CA ARG A 87 1.81 -0.95 9.72
C ARG A 87 1.43 0.49 10.04
N ARG A 88 1.73 1.44 9.15
CA ARG A 88 1.40 2.87 9.31
C ARG A 88 -0.03 3.21 8.92
N GLY A 89 -0.57 2.47 7.97
CA GLY A 89 -1.86 2.75 7.35
C GLY A 89 -3.04 2.32 8.21
N PHE A 90 -2.96 1.21 8.90
CA PHE A 90 -4.05 0.69 9.71
C PHE A 90 -3.91 1.04 11.19
N THR A 91 -5.04 1.37 11.81
CA THR A 91 -5.12 1.57 13.26
C THR A 91 -5.20 0.22 13.98
N ASP A 92 -5.84 -0.77 13.36
CA ASP A 92 -5.97 -2.14 13.84
C ASP A 92 -5.27 -3.09 12.86
N LEU A 93 -4.31 -3.86 13.36
CA LEU A 93 -3.52 -4.79 12.55
C LEU A 93 -4.35 -5.92 11.92
N THR A 94 -5.51 -6.26 12.50
CA THR A 94 -6.43 -7.25 11.93
C THR A 94 -6.97 -6.83 10.56
N MET A 95 -7.00 -5.53 10.27
CA MET A 95 -7.40 -5.00 8.97
C MET A 95 -6.43 -5.36 7.84
N GLN A 96 -5.20 -5.78 8.16
CA GLN A 96 -4.23 -6.24 7.16
C GLN A 96 -4.66 -7.53 6.45
N GLU A 97 -5.56 -8.29 7.08
CA GLU A 97 -6.13 -9.53 6.53
C GLU A 97 -7.34 -9.27 5.61
N TRP A 98 -7.84 -8.04 5.55
CA TRP A 98 -8.98 -7.67 4.71
C TRP A 98 -8.57 -7.47 3.26
N THR A 99 -8.40 -8.58 2.56
CA THR A 99 -7.93 -8.61 1.18
C THR A 99 -8.99 -9.20 0.25
N PHE A 100 -8.90 -8.91 -1.03
CA PHE A 100 -9.76 -9.52 -2.05
C PHE A 100 -9.63 -11.05 -2.10
N ALA A 101 -8.46 -11.60 -1.76
CA ALA A 101 -8.23 -13.05 -1.73
C ALA A 101 -9.06 -13.76 -0.64
N HIS A 102 -9.41 -13.05 0.43
CA HIS A 102 -10.24 -13.57 1.51
C HIS A 102 -11.74 -13.23 1.35
N ASP A 103 -12.15 -12.63 0.22
CA ASP A 103 -13.56 -12.36 -0.05
C ASP A 103 -14.33 -13.67 -0.25
N ASN A 104 -15.45 -13.78 0.45
CA ASN A 104 -16.33 -14.96 0.37
C ASN A 104 -17.36 -14.89 -0.76
N GLY A 105 -17.31 -13.86 -1.61
CA GLY A 105 -18.20 -13.64 -2.74
C GLY A 105 -19.63 -13.23 -2.36
N LYS A 106 -19.92 -13.00 -1.07
CA LYS A 106 -21.29 -12.67 -0.61
C LYS A 106 -21.61 -11.18 -0.71
N CYS A 107 -20.62 -10.31 -0.94
CA CYS A 107 -20.80 -8.87 -1.06
C CYS A 107 -20.94 -8.45 -2.53
N PRO A 108 -22.14 -8.15 -3.05
CA PRO A 108 -22.33 -7.79 -4.45
C PRO A 108 -21.58 -6.51 -4.86
N GLN A 109 -21.28 -5.65 -3.89
CA GLN A 109 -20.57 -4.39 -4.14
C GLN A 109 -19.07 -4.58 -4.37
N MET A 110 -18.49 -5.76 -4.07
CA MET A 110 -17.03 -5.99 -4.11
C MET A 110 -16.45 -5.72 -5.51
N SER A 111 -17.20 -5.95 -6.58
CA SER A 111 -16.80 -5.57 -7.93
C SER A 111 -16.47 -4.08 -8.09
N LYS A 112 -17.15 -3.20 -7.34
CA LYS A 112 -16.86 -1.75 -7.34
C LYS A 112 -15.56 -1.44 -6.62
N ALA A 113 -15.17 -2.24 -5.61
CA ALA A 113 -13.87 -2.09 -4.95
C ALA A 113 -12.72 -2.43 -5.91
N HIS A 114 -12.86 -3.50 -6.69
CA HIS A 114 -11.90 -3.84 -7.74
C HIS A 114 -11.76 -2.71 -8.77
N LEU A 115 -12.87 -2.20 -9.29
CA LEU A 115 -12.86 -1.10 -10.25
C LEU A 115 -12.25 0.19 -9.67
N TYR A 116 -12.49 0.48 -8.38
CA TYR A 116 -11.88 1.63 -7.71
C TYR A 116 -10.35 1.53 -7.66
N VAL A 117 -9.83 0.34 -7.36
CA VAL A 117 -8.38 0.08 -7.33
C VAL A 117 -7.80 0.09 -8.75
N GLU A 118 -8.47 -0.53 -9.71
CA GLU A 118 -8.05 -0.57 -11.12
C GLU A 118 -7.92 0.84 -11.72
N HIS A 119 -8.87 1.71 -11.39
CA HIS A 119 -8.90 3.10 -11.90
C HIS A 119 -8.34 4.11 -10.88
N TRP A 120 -7.46 3.69 -9.97
CA TRP A 120 -6.98 4.53 -8.87
C TRP A 120 -6.44 5.89 -9.31
N GLU A 121 -5.65 5.95 -10.37
CA GLU A 121 -5.09 7.22 -10.85
C GLU A 121 -6.20 8.22 -11.22
N GLN A 122 -7.24 7.77 -11.91
CA GLN A 122 -8.39 8.61 -12.26
C GLN A 122 -9.19 9.02 -11.01
N MET A 123 -9.35 8.10 -10.03
CA MET A 123 -10.02 8.42 -8.75
C MET A 123 -9.24 9.49 -7.99
N ARG A 124 -7.92 9.39 -7.97
CA ARG A 124 -7.02 10.34 -7.33
C ARG A 124 -7.05 11.72 -8.00
N GLU A 125 -6.92 11.76 -9.31
CA GLU A 125 -6.88 13.01 -10.08
C GLU A 125 -8.18 13.80 -10.00
N ASN A 126 -9.32 13.10 -10.01
CA ASN A 126 -10.64 13.72 -9.94
C ASN A 126 -11.19 13.84 -8.52
N ASN A 127 -10.42 13.44 -7.51
CA ASN A 127 -10.84 13.48 -6.11
C ASN A 127 -12.13 12.68 -5.82
N TYR A 128 -12.30 11.53 -6.49
CA TYR A 128 -13.50 10.70 -6.32
C TYR A 128 -13.39 9.83 -5.07
N GLY A 129 -14.22 10.15 -4.09
CA GLY A 129 -14.39 9.38 -2.86
C GLY A 129 -15.61 8.47 -2.89
N LEU A 130 -15.77 7.65 -1.83
CA LEU A 130 -16.90 6.74 -1.66
C LEU A 130 -17.53 6.92 -0.28
N LEU A 131 -18.86 6.98 -0.23
CA LEU A 131 -19.65 6.91 0.99
C LEU A 131 -20.35 5.56 1.08
N LEU A 132 -19.83 4.66 1.91
CA LEU A 132 -20.35 3.32 2.10
C LEU A 132 -21.38 3.36 3.25
N TRP A 133 -22.67 3.30 2.91
CA TRP A 133 -23.73 3.44 3.90
C TRP A 133 -24.67 2.24 3.95
N GLY A 134 -25.30 2.01 5.08
CA GLY A 134 -26.25 0.92 5.27
C GLY A 134 -26.11 0.22 6.62
N LYS A 135 -26.84 -0.88 6.82
CA LYS A 135 -26.95 -1.57 8.11
C LYS A 135 -25.60 -2.09 8.63
N VAL A 136 -25.52 -2.28 9.95
CA VAL A 136 -24.35 -2.85 10.62
C VAL A 136 -24.11 -4.29 10.14
N GLY A 137 -22.84 -4.64 9.95
CA GLY A 137 -22.41 -6.01 9.63
C GLY A 137 -22.54 -6.40 8.15
N THR A 138 -22.86 -5.47 7.25
CA THR A 138 -23.04 -5.73 5.82
C THR A 138 -21.73 -5.70 4.99
N GLY A 139 -20.56 -5.56 5.63
CA GLY A 139 -19.27 -5.64 4.95
C GLY A 139 -18.64 -4.30 4.51
N LYS A 140 -19.19 -3.14 4.91
CA LYS A 140 -18.66 -1.81 4.53
C LYS A 140 -17.18 -1.62 4.88
N SER A 141 -16.82 -1.86 6.15
CA SER A 141 -15.43 -1.73 6.62
C SER A 141 -14.50 -2.72 5.93
N TYR A 142 -14.95 -3.95 5.68
CA TYR A 142 -14.20 -4.96 4.95
C TYR A 142 -13.94 -4.52 3.50
N PHE A 143 -14.95 -4.02 2.80
CA PHE A 143 -14.83 -3.44 1.47
C PHE A 143 -13.76 -2.33 1.42
N ALA A 144 -13.82 -1.38 2.36
CA ALA A 144 -12.87 -0.29 2.46
C ALA A 144 -11.43 -0.80 2.76
N GLY A 145 -11.31 -1.81 3.63
CA GLY A 145 -10.05 -2.48 3.94
C GLY A 145 -9.45 -3.23 2.75
N CYS A 146 -10.27 -3.88 1.91
CA CYS A 146 -9.81 -4.50 0.67
C CYS A 146 -9.20 -3.48 -0.28
N ILE A 147 -9.84 -2.32 -0.47
CA ILE A 147 -9.27 -1.21 -1.26
C ILE A 147 -7.94 -0.75 -0.66
N ALA A 148 -7.89 -0.52 0.65
CA ALA A 148 -6.68 -0.08 1.33
C ALA A 148 -5.50 -1.04 1.12
N ASN A 149 -5.72 -2.34 1.37
CA ASN A 149 -4.69 -3.36 1.19
C ASN A 149 -4.23 -3.44 -0.27
N ALA A 150 -5.16 -3.44 -1.22
CA ALA A 150 -4.82 -3.55 -2.64
C ALA A 150 -4.01 -2.33 -3.14
N LEU A 151 -4.30 -1.13 -2.67
CA LEU A 151 -3.52 0.06 -2.99
C LEU A 151 -2.14 0.04 -2.32
N MET A 152 -2.04 -0.45 -1.08
CA MET A 152 -0.75 -0.60 -0.40
C MET A 152 0.14 -1.65 -1.08
N GLU A 153 -0.44 -2.72 -1.66
CA GLU A 153 0.29 -3.67 -2.51
C GLU A 153 0.86 -3.01 -3.79
N GLN A 154 0.27 -1.90 -4.23
CA GLN A 154 0.79 -1.04 -5.30
C GLN A 154 1.70 0.08 -4.77
N GLU A 155 2.19 -0.02 -3.54
CA GLU A 155 3.03 0.96 -2.84
C GLU A 155 2.37 2.33 -2.64
N ILE A 156 1.04 2.40 -2.70
CA ILE A 156 0.28 3.62 -2.47
C ILE A 156 -0.05 3.74 -0.98
N SER A 157 0.35 4.84 -0.37
CA SER A 157 0.11 5.07 1.06
C SER A 157 -1.37 5.39 1.33
N VAL A 158 -1.99 4.59 2.20
CA VAL A 158 -3.39 4.76 2.62
C VAL A 158 -3.44 4.87 4.15
N ARG A 159 -4.31 5.71 4.68
CA ARG A 159 -4.64 5.73 6.11
C ARG A 159 -6.08 5.31 6.31
N MET A 160 -6.31 4.25 7.09
CA MET A 160 -7.62 3.82 7.54
C MET A 160 -7.70 3.98 9.07
N SER A 161 -8.66 4.75 9.54
CA SER A 161 -8.87 5.06 10.95
C SER A 161 -10.36 5.31 11.21
N ASN A 162 -10.72 5.51 12.47
CA ASN A 162 -12.05 5.97 12.87
C ASN A 162 -11.91 7.24 13.71
N PHE A 163 -13.04 7.98 13.85
CA PHE A 163 -13.00 9.23 14.60
C PHE A 163 -12.68 9.06 16.09
N SER A 164 -13.01 7.93 16.70
CA SER A 164 -12.65 7.67 18.09
C SER A 164 -11.14 7.62 18.30
N ALA A 165 -10.42 6.96 17.38
CA ALA A 165 -8.95 6.91 17.40
C ALA A 165 -8.34 8.30 17.10
N ILE A 166 -8.86 8.99 16.07
CA ILE A 166 -8.41 10.35 15.71
C ILE A 166 -8.61 11.33 16.88
N LEU A 167 -9.76 11.30 17.54
CA LEU A 167 -10.06 12.18 18.67
C LEU A 167 -9.17 11.86 19.88
N ASN A 168 -8.85 10.59 20.13
CA ASN A 168 -7.91 10.22 21.18
C ASN A 168 -6.50 10.75 20.87
N ASP A 169 -6.02 10.60 19.64
CA ASP A 169 -4.72 11.13 19.20
C ASP A 169 -4.66 12.66 19.31
N LEU A 170 -5.72 13.35 18.89
CA LEU A 170 -5.84 14.82 18.99
C LEU A 170 -5.90 15.31 20.45
N THR A 171 -6.47 14.50 21.35
CA THR A 171 -6.53 14.83 22.78
C THR A 171 -5.18 14.62 23.45
N ALA A 172 -4.43 13.60 23.03
CA ALA A 172 -3.08 13.32 23.54
C ALA A 172 -2.04 14.35 23.07
N SER A 173 -2.26 15.01 21.93
CA SER A 173 -1.32 15.94 21.27
C SER A 173 -1.80 17.40 21.42
N PHE A 174 -1.72 17.99 22.62
CA PHE A 174 -2.23 19.36 22.86
C PHE A 174 -1.57 20.43 21.98
N GLU A 175 -0.30 20.30 21.61
CA GLU A 175 0.47 21.30 20.84
C GLU A 175 0.63 20.99 19.34
N GLY A 176 0.15 19.89 18.84
CA GLY A 176 0.36 19.47 17.45
C GLY A 176 -0.90 19.12 16.67
N ARG A 177 -2.09 19.59 17.09
CA ARG A 177 -3.39 19.21 16.49
C ARG A 177 -3.47 19.52 15.00
N ASN A 178 -3.08 20.70 14.60
CA ASN A 178 -3.12 21.09 13.18
C ASN A 178 -2.13 20.27 12.36
N GLU A 179 -0.93 20.04 12.88
CA GLU A 179 0.08 19.20 12.23
C GLU A 179 -0.40 17.74 12.11
N TYR A 180 -1.11 17.22 13.11
CA TYR A 180 -1.69 15.88 13.05
C TYR A 180 -2.74 15.79 11.93
N ILE A 181 -3.68 16.75 11.88
CA ILE A 181 -4.71 16.81 10.84
C ILE A 181 -4.07 16.96 9.45
N GLU A 182 -3.05 17.81 9.31
CA GLU A 182 -2.33 17.95 8.06
C GLU A 182 -1.63 16.65 7.64
N ARG A 183 -0.96 15.94 8.57
CA ARG A 183 -0.35 14.63 8.29
C ARG A 183 -1.39 13.61 7.85
N LEU A 184 -2.54 13.58 8.54
CA LEU A 184 -3.66 12.71 8.18
C LEU A 184 -4.16 13.01 6.76
N CYS A 185 -4.27 14.29 6.40
CA CYS A 185 -4.73 14.71 5.09
C CYS A 185 -3.65 14.60 3.98
N ARG A 186 -2.37 14.34 4.32
CA ARG A 186 -1.30 14.09 3.32
C ARG A 186 -1.42 12.74 2.62
N PHE A 187 -2.03 11.75 3.25
CA PHE A 187 -2.21 10.44 2.63
C PHE A 187 -2.96 10.54 1.30
N PRO A 188 -2.51 9.85 0.24
CA PRO A 188 -3.22 9.79 -1.04
C PRO A 188 -4.69 9.40 -0.87
N LEU A 189 -4.97 8.37 -0.09
CA LEU A 189 -6.32 7.96 0.30
C LEU A 189 -6.46 7.99 1.82
N LEU A 190 -7.54 8.61 2.30
CA LEU A 190 -7.99 8.55 3.69
C LEU A 190 -9.28 7.75 3.76
N ILE A 191 -9.36 6.81 4.69
CA ILE A 191 -10.56 6.02 4.99
C ILE A 191 -10.98 6.29 6.42
N LEU A 192 -12.20 6.76 6.61
CA LEU A 192 -12.82 7.03 7.90
C LEU A 192 -13.93 6.03 8.15
N ASP A 193 -13.65 5.08 9.04
CA ASP A 193 -14.59 4.01 9.39
C ASP A 193 -15.54 4.44 10.52
N ASP A 194 -16.76 3.92 10.48
CA ASP A 194 -17.84 4.17 11.47
C ASP A 194 -18.13 5.68 11.72
N PHE A 195 -18.24 6.46 10.65
CA PHE A 195 -18.63 7.87 10.70
C PHE A 195 -20.07 8.04 11.21
N GLY A 196 -20.29 9.06 12.07
CA GLY A 196 -21.58 9.32 12.73
C GLY A 196 -21.72 8.59 14.06
N MET A 197 -20.66 7.92 14.55
CA MET A 197 -20.59 7.28 15.87
C MET A 197 -19.73 8.08 16.87
N GLU A 198 -19.38 9.31 16.51
CA GLU A 198 -18.58 10.20 17.32
C GLU A 198 -19.33 10.58 18.62
N ARG A 199 -18.54 10.81 19.69
CA ARG A 199 -19.11 11.33 20.93
C ARG A 199 -19.78 12.68 20.64
N GLY A 200 -21.07 12.81 20.95
CA GLY A 200 -21.87 14.03 20.75
C GLY A 200 -21.45 15.21 21.63
N THR A 201 -20.13 15.44 21.77
CA THR A 201 -19.57 16.60 22.45
C THR A 201 -19.27 17.68 21.43
N GLU A 202 -19.45 18.96 21.80
CA GLU A 202 -19.10 20.09 20.92
C GLU A 202 -17.64 20.02 20.43
N TYR A 203 -16.72 19.64 21.31
CA TYR A 203 -15.32 19.45 20.97
C TYR A 203 -15.13 18.33 19.90
N GLY A 204 -15.78 17.18 20.10
CA GLY A 204 -15.70 16.07 19.15
C GLY A 204 -16.18 16.49 17.77
N LEU A 205 -17.32 17.17 17.70
CA LEU A 205 -17.91 17.66 16.46
C LEU A 205 -17.03 18.70 15.75
N GLU A 206 -16.41 19.60 16.52
CA GLU A 206 -15.44 20.56 15.99
C GLU A 206 -14.24 19.86 15.35
N GLN A 207 -13.67 18.83 16.00
CA GLN A 207 -12.53 18.11 15.46
C GLN A 207 -12.91 17.29 14.21
N VAL A 208 -14.09 16.67 14.19
CA VAL A 208 -14.64 16.00 13.00
C VAL A 208 -14.74 16.98 11.84
N TYR A 209 -15.31 18.17 12.10
CA TYR A 209 -15.38 19.24 11.10
C TYR A 209 -13.98 19.63 10.58
N ASN A 210 -13.01 19.83 11.48
CA ASN A 210 -11.66 20.23 11.11
C ASN A 210 -10.96 19.18 10.20
N VAL A 211 -11.15 17.88 10.50
CA VAL A 211 -10.60 16.79 9.67
C VAL A 211 -11.26 16.75 8.29
N ILE A 212 -12.60 16.79 8.25
CA ILE A 212 -13.35 16.74 6.98
C ILE A 212 -13.07 17.98 6.12
N ASP A 213 -13.06 19.18 6.72
CA ASP A 213 -12.77 20.43 6.03
C ASP A 213 -11.32 20.47 5.46
N SER A 214 -10.35 20.01 6.24
CA SER A 214 -8.96 19.90 5.78
C SER A 214 -8.83 18.88 4.65
N ARG A 215 -9.54 17.76 4.73
CA ARG A 215 -9.56 16.76 3.66
C ARG A 215 -10.21 17.32 2.39
N TYR A 216 -11.33 17.99 2.51
CA TYR A 216 -12.01 18.66 1.40
C TYR A 216 -11.08 19.66 0.69
N ARG A 217 -10.38 20.50 1.45
CA ARG A 217 -9.42 21.47 0.90
C ARG A 217 -8.18 20.82 0.28
N SER A 218 -7.79 19.63 0.75
CA SER A 218 -6.64 18.92 0.20
C SER A 218 -6.86 18.35 -1.19
N ARG A 219 -8.11 18.29 -1.67
CA ARG A 219 -8.52 17.71 -2.96
C ARG A 219 -7.97 16.31 -3.16
N LYS A 220 -8.13 15.45 -2.15
CA LYS A 220 -7.71 14.05 -2.20
C LYS A 220 -8.87 13.14 -1.86
N PRO A 221 -8.98 11.96 -2.48
CA PRO A 221 -10.09 11.02 -2.27
C PRO A 221 -10.29 10.66 -0.81
N LEU A 222 -11.54 10.53 -0.41
CA LEU A 222 -12.00 10.12 0.90
C LEU A 222 -12.94 8.93 0.77
N ILE A 223 -12.74 7.88 1.55
CA ILE A 223 -13.74 6.82 1.74
C ILE A 223 -14.29 6.93 3.14
N VAL A 224 -15.61 6.93 3.27
CA VAL A 224 -16.31 6.99 4.55
C VAL A 224 -17.24 5.80 4.67
N THR A 225 -17.21 5.09 5.80
CA THR A 225 -18.24 4.10 6.12
C THR A 225 -19.17 4.66 7.19
N THR A 226 -20.46 4.41 7.08
CA THR A 226 -21.45 4.89 8.07
C THR A 226 -22.64 3.95 8.16
N ASN A 227 -23.27 3.95 9.34
CA ASN A 227 -24.56 3.30 9.56
C ASN A 227 -25.75 4.29 9.44
N LEU A 228 -25.47 5.57 9.27
CA LEU A 228 -26.50 6.57 8.97
C LEU A 228 -27.11 6.30 7.60
N SER A 229 -28.40 6.51 7.49
CA SER A 229 -29.10 6.49 6.20
C SER A 229 -28.75 7.73 5.37
N LEU A 230 -28.90 7.62 4.06
CA LEU A 230 -28.69 8.76 3.17
C LEU A 230 -29.66 9.92 3.51
N THR A 231 -30.86 9.60 3.96
CA THR A 231 -31.86 10.59 4.40
C THR A 231 -31.40 11.36 5.63
N GLU A 232 -30.78 10.70 6.62
CA GLU A 232 -30.23 11.37 7.81
C GLU A 232 -29.04 12.27 7.44
N LEU A 233 -28.18 11.84 6.51
CA LEU A 233 -27.07 12.66 6.02
C LEU A 233 -27.54 13.89 5.23
N GLN A 234 -28.62 13.75 4.46
CA GLN A 234 -29.20 14.86 3.67
C GLN A 234 -30.06 15.82 4.50
N ASN A 235 -30.59 15.39 5.64
CA ASN A 235 -31.47 16.19 6.50
C ASN A 235 -30.95 16.22 7.94
N PRO A 236 -29.78 16.81 8.20
CA PRO A 236 -29.18 16.88 9.53
C PRO A 236 -30.01 17.79 10.45
N GLN A 237 -29.99 17.47 11.75
CA GLN A 237 -30.82 18.19 12.76
C GLN A 237 -30.24 19.55 13.12
N ASP A 238 -28.95 19.80 12.91
CA ASP A 238 -28.27 21.04 13.25
C ASP A 238 -27.29 21.51 12.19
N THR A 239 -26.88 22.76 12.28
CA THR A 239 -25.99 23.42 11.31
C THR A 239 -24.57 22.84 11.30
N ALA A 240 -24.09 22.31 12.43
CA ALA A 240 -22.72 21.77 12.51
C ALA A 240 -22.63 20.46 11.75
N HIS A 241 -23.56 19.53 11.95
CA HIS A 241 -23.67 18.31 11.17
C HIS A 241 -23.95 18.61 9.70
N ALA A 242 -24.78 19.62 9.39
CA ALA A 242 -25.05 20.02 8.02
C ALA A 242 -23.77 20.34 7.24
N ARG A 243 -22.86 21.11 7.82
CA ARG A 243 -21.59 21.48 7.19
C ARG A 243 -20.66 20.29 6.97
N ILE A 244 -20.66 19.33 7.87
CA ILE A 244 -19.84 18.13 7.77
C ILE A 244 -20.39 17.21 6.69
N TYR A 245 -21.70 16.92 6.73
CA TYR A 245 -22.35 15.98 5.82
C TYR A 245 -22.38 16.48 4.39
N ASP A 246 -22.60 17.79 4.19
CA ASP A 246 -22.56 18.43 2.88
C ASP A 246 -21.21 18.19 2.17
N ARG A 247 -20.09 18.41 2.87
CA ARG A 247 -18.75 18.13 2.32
C ARG A 247 -18.52 16.65 2.02
N VAL A 248 -18.98 15.75 2.90
CA VAL A 248 -18.85 14.30 2.67
C VAL A 248 -19.66 13.88 1.44
N LEU A 249 -20.90 14.41 1.30
CA LEU A 249 -21.75 14.10 0.15
C LEU A 249 -21.22 14.70 -1.15
N GLU A 250 -20.52 15.83 -1.10
CA GLU A 250 -19.87 16.43 -2.27
C GLU A 250 -18.63 15.62 -2.71
N MET A 251 -17.82 15.14 -1.74
CA MET A 251 -16.60 14.39 -2.04
C MET A 251 -16.84 12.92 -2.41
N CYS A 252 -17.93 12.33 -1.94
CA CYS A 252 -18.08 10.88 -1.90
C CYS A 252 -19.36 10.41 -2.62
N LEU A 253 -19.19 9.47 -3.57
CA LEU A 253 -20.30 8.78 -4.21
C LEU A 253 -20.98 7.80 -3.22
N PRO A 254 -22.30 7.93 -2.94
CA PRO A 254 -22.98 7.00 -2.04
C PRO A 254 -23.12 5.60 -2.65
N ILE A 255 -22.71 4.59 -1.90
CA ILE A 255 -22.90 3.16 -2.21
C ILE A 255 -23.69 2.51 -1.07
N LEU A 256 -24.88 2.01 -1.40
CA LEU A 256 -25.73 1.31 -0.45
C LEU A 256 -25.24 -0.13 -0.22
N PHE A 257 -25.06 -0.49 1.03
CA PHE A 257 -24.80 -1.86 1.49
C PHE A 257 -26.08 -2.45 2.07
N THR A 258 -26.70 -3.33 1.29
CA THR A 258 -27.85 -4.15 1.69
C THR A 258 -27.39 -5.59 1.83
N GLY A 259 -27.94 -6.33 2.76
CA GLY A 259 -27.64 -7.75 2.92
C GLY A 259 -27.75 -8.21 4.35
N GLU A 260 -27.41 -9.48 4.57
CA GLU A 260 -27.39 -10.08 5.89
C GLU A 260 -26.19 -9.62 6.71
N ASN A 261 -26.31 -9.74 8.02
CA ASN A 261 -25.25 -9.39 8.94
C ASN A 261 -24.23 -10.52 9.02
N PHE A 262 -23.11 -10.43 8.28
CA PHE A 262 -22.03 -11.41 8.26
C PHE A 262 -21.46 -11.72 9.65
N ARG A 263 -21.48 -10.76 10.59
CA ARG A 263 -21.02 -10.98 11.98
C ARG A 263 -21.93 -11.98 12.70
N LYS A 264 -23.24 -12.00 12.44
CA LYS A 264 -24.17 -12.98 13.03
C LYS A 264 -23.92 -14.38 12.51
N GLU A 265 -23.67 -14.54 11.21
CA GLU A 265 -23.33 -15.84 10.62
C GLU A 265 -22.04 -16.40 11.23
N THR A 266 -20.99 -15.57 11.31
CA THR A 266 -19.71 -15.97 11.90
C THR A 266 -19.83 -16.33 13.37
N ALA A 267 -20.62 -15.56 14.13
CA ALA A 267 -20.88 -15.85 15.55
C ALA A 267 -21.62 -17.17 15.72
N GLN A 268 -22.62 -17.45 14.89
CA GLN A 268 -23.37 -18.72 14.93
C GLN A 268 -22.49 -19.92 14.58
N ALA A 269 -21.62 -19.79 13.57
CA ALA A 269 -20.66 -20.83 13.20
C ALA A 269 -19.69 -21.13 14.36
N LYS A 270 -19.14 -20.09 15.01
CA LYS A 270 -18.26 -20.23 16.18
C LYS A 270 -18.97 -20.89 17.36
N LEU A 271 -20.22 -20.51 17.63
CA LEU A 271 -21.03 -21.13 18.70
C LEU A 271 -21.30 -22.61 18.44
N ASN A 272 -21.56 -22.99 17.20
CA ASN A 272 -21.79 -24.41 16.84
C ASN A 272 -20.49 -25.21 17.01
N GLY A 273 -19.35 -24.72 16.53
CA GLY A 273 -18.05 -25.37 16.75
C GLY A 273 -17.68 -25.51 18.23
N LEU A 274 -17.92 -24.46 19.03
CA LEU A 274 -17.66 -24.52 20.47
C LEU A 274 -18.57 -25.58 21.18
N LYS A 275 -19.82 -25.67 20.80
CA LYS A 275 -20.75 -26.69 21.35
C LYS A 275 -20.31 -28.12 21.02
N GLU A 276 -19.66 -28.34 19.88
CA GLU A 276 -19.10 -29.65 19.51
C GLU A 276 -17.86 -29.99 20.33
N LEU A 277 -16.99 -29.00 20.61
CA LEU A 277 -15.80 -29.21 21.43
C LEU A 277 -16.06 -29.37 22.93
N LEU A 278 -17.20 -28.88 23.41
CA LEU A 278 -17.59 -28.97 24.84
C LEU A 278 -18.55 -30.14 25.13
N LYS A 279 -18.84 -30.99 24.16
CA LYS A 279 -19.56 -32.26 24.35
C LYS A 279 -18.60 -33.40 24.70
#